data_6d263d154698269d880a78f71cf80004
#
_entry.id   6d263d154698269d880a78f71cf80004
#
_cell.length_a   1.000
_cell.length_b   1.000
_cell.length_c   1.000
_cell.angle_alpha   90.00
_cell.angle_beta   90.00
_cell.angle_gamma   90.00
#
_symmetry.space_group_name_H-M   'P 1'
#
loop_
_entity.id
_entity.type
_entity.pdbx_description
1 polymer ?
#
loop_
_entity_poly.entity_id
_entity_poly.type
_entity_poly.pdbx_seq_one_letter_code
_entity_poly.pdbx_strand_id
1 'polypeptide(L)'
;MTESTEKVQKAEKTGIVLGGGGSRGSYEIGVLQTLTDQGRTFDVVTGTSIGAICGALYTQGSVDHLTDWIGSFTQDSVARNLFVFPAQYTSAQGPFQDAGSFFAAFSKNGPQIEPLRQKLESLFDYKTFASSSKDFACMTYNVTKQKPQMFTKLDMTADNAIDVLLASAAYFPAFNFVTLNGDYYIDGGFAETNPVQAAQKLGADSLVVVDVQDMDVPDPVLNSGDLLIRPIWKLAYYLDFDGVTLRNQVALGQLDALKYLDLAPGYLYTFYPGDWNHMQRLETSAMELVAAEGESWMLEKMDPVMEEIYQFILGYVPRKLENKYTHEFIFGRILECMGLIAGISPYRQMHFNDFIRELLEKFSAFDSDPNKTRTPMLYHAMEMKGLQDMLVFFHSAIQGFNGHLPKEFGILREKYLLPYYLAWGWHLMEKFRLFLLI
;
A
#
# COMPACT_ATOMS: atom_id res chain seq x y z
N MET A 1 30.28 -14.80 -50.80
CA MET A 1 29.60 -15.51 -49.74
C MET A 1 29.60 -14.60 -48.54
N THR A 2 28.52 -13.89 -48.37
CA THR A 2 28.31 -12.98 -47.19
C THR A 2 27.56 -13.78 -46.14
N GLU A 3 28.26 -14.17 -45.09
CA GLU A 3 27.65 -14.73 -43.91
C GLU A 3 26.77 -13.67 -43.22
N SER A 4 25.48 -13.83 -43.35
CA SER A 4 24.49 -13.10 -42.52
C SER A 4 24.48 -13.75 -41.14
N THR A 5 25.19 -13.17 -40.20
CA THR A 5 25.03 -13.46 -38.77
C THR A 5 23.66 -12.93 -38.37
N GLU A 6 22.63 -13.81 -38.39
CA GLU A 6 21.41 -13.56 -37.66
C GLU A 6 21.75 -13.39 -36.18
N LYS A 7 21.69 -12.15 -35.69
CA LYS A 7 21.66 -11.90 -34.24
C LYS A 7 20.36 -12.54 -33.73
N VAL A 8 20.48 -13.69 -33.12
CA VAL A 8 19.40 -14.25 -32.31
C VAL A 8 19.09 -13.21 -31.25
N GLN A 9 17.97 -12.52 -31.39
CA GLN A 9 17.49 -11.56 -30.41
C GLN A 9 17.19 -12.37 -29.15
N LYS A 10 18.00 -12.18 -28.08
CA LYS A 10 17.76 -12.83 -26.77
C LYS A 10 16.35 -12.40 -26.31
N ALA A 11 15.50 -13.37 -25.97
CA ALA A 11 14.20 -13.06 -25.37
C ALA A 11 14.42 -12.24 -24.09
N GLU A 12 13.72 -11.13 -23.97
CA GLU A 12 13.77 -10.26 -22.80
C GLU A 12 13.18 -10.99 -21.60
N LYS A 13 13.94 -11.10 -20.50
CA LYS A 13 13.51 -11.72 -19.25
C LYS A 13 12.84 -10.71 -18.36
N THR A 14 11.64 -11.01 -17.90
CA THR A 14 10.91 -10.20 -16.92
C THR A 14 11.12 -10.75 -15.51
N GLY A 15 11.36 -9.85 -14.55
CA GLY A 15 11.55 -10.21 -13.15
C GLY A 15 10.51 -9.60 -12.23
N ILE A 16 10.21 -10.31 -11.12
CA ILE A 16 9.46 -9.75 -9.99
C ILE A 16 10.32 -9.78 -8.74
N VAL A 17 10.31 -8.66 -8.03
CA VAL A 17 11.01 -8.46 -6.77
C VAL A 17 9.99 -8.25 -5.68
N LEU A 18 10.02 -9.09 -4.64
CA LEU A 18 9.12 -9.04 -3.49
C LEU A 18 9.89 -8.62 -2.24
N GLY A 19 9.45 -7.55 -1.61
CA GLY A 19 10.13 -6.93 -0.49
C GLY A 19 9.95 -7.68 0.84
N GLY A 20 10.85 -7.46 1.79
CA GLY A 20 10.65 -7.90 3.15
C GLY A 20 9.65 -7.02 3.90
N GLY A 21 8.78 -7.60 4.74
CA GLY A 21 7.79 -6.82 5.47
C GLY A 21 6.85 -7.60 6.40
N GLY A 22 7.15 -8.84 6.75
CA GLY A 22 6.34 -9.65 7.67
C GLY A 22 4.89 -9.80 7.20
N SER A 23 3.91 -9.43 8.00
CA SER A 23 2.48 -9.51 7.67
C SER A 23 2.09 -8.71 6.41
N ARG A 24 2.90 -7.73 6.02
CA ARG A 24 2.69 -6.93 4.80
C ARG A 24 2.89 -7.73 3.50
N GLY A 25 3.46 -8.94 3.56
CA GLY A 25 3.47 -9.88 2.44
C GLY A 25 2.09 -10.24 1.93
N SER A 26 1.05 -10.05 2.74
CA SER A 26 -0.35 -10.16 2.30
C SER A 26 -0.70 -9.17 1.18
N TYR A 27 -0.15 -7.95 1.22
CA TYR A 27 -0.28 -6.98 0.13
C TYR A 27 0.42 -7.49 -1.14
N GLU A 28 1.63 -8.05 -1.02
CA GLU A 28 2.36 -8.64 -2.17
C GLU A 28 1.56 -9.77 -2.85
N ILE A 29 0.88 -10.60 -2.05
CA ILE A 29 0.00 -11.65 -2.57
C ILE A 29 -1.13 -11.04 -3.40
N GLY A 30 -1.77 -9.97 -2.92
CA GLY A 30 -2.80 -9.26 -3.67
C GLY A 30 -2.28 -8.71 -5.00
N VAL A 31 -1.09 -8.10 -4.99
CA VAL A 31 -0.42 -7.62 -6.21
C VAL A 31 -0.12 -8.79 -7.16
N LEU A 32 0.47 -9.86 -6.68
CA LEU A 32 0.79 -11.07 -7.47
C LEU A 32 -0.46 -11.66 -8.13
N GLN A 33 -1.57 -11.76 -7.40
CA GLN A 33 -2.83 -12.22 -7.95
C GLN A 33 -3.29 -11.36 -9.12
N THR A 34 -3.38 -10.03 -8.92
CA THR A 34 -3.80 -9.13 -9.99
C THR A 34 -2.87 -9.22 -11.21
N LEU A 35 -1.55 -9.23 -11.00
CA LEU A 35 -0.59 -9.39 -12.10
C LEU A 35 -0.81 -10.68 -12.87
N THR A 36 -1.03 -11.80 -12.16
CA THR A 36 -1.30 -13.11 -12.77
C THR A 36 -2.63 -13.14 -13.51
N ASP A 37 -3.70 -12.58 -12.94
CA ASP A 37 -5.03 -12.47 -13.57
C ASP A 37 -4.99 -11.62 -14.85
N GLN A 38 -4.08 -10.64 -14.90
CA GLN A 38 -3.81 -9.85 -16.10
C GLN A 38 -2.85 -10.54 -17.09
N GLY A 39 -2.53 -11.82 -16.88
CA GLY A 39 -1.70 -12.62 -17.76
C GLY A 39 -0.21 -12.30 -17.71
N ARG A 40 0.25 -11.53 -16.70
CA ARG A 40 1.68 -11.27 -16.54
C ARG A 40 2.37 -12.49 -15.93
N THR A 41 3.48 -12.86 -16.52
CA THR A 41 4.36 -13.94 -16.06
C THR A 41 5.78 -13.41 -15.86
N PHE A 42 6.52 -14.04 -14.97
CA PHE A 42 7.88 -13.61 -14.64
C PHE A 42 8.85 -14.78 -14.77
N ASP A 43 9.99 -14.53 -15.44
CA ASP A 43 11.04 -15.51 -15.63
C ASP A 43 11.97 -15.58 -14.41
N VAL A 44 12.10 -14.44 -13.70
CA VAL A 44 12.97 -14.27 -12.53
C VAL A 44 12.11 -13.82 -11.35
N VAL A 45 12.27 -14.48 -10.21
CA VAL A 45 11.58 -14.19 -8.97
C VAL A 45 12.61 -13.99 -7.87
N THR A 46 12.60 -12.83 -7.23
CA THR A 46 13.49 -12.60 -6.09
C THR A 46 12.70 -12.05 -4.91
N GLY A 47 13.14 -12.40 -3.70
CA GLY A 47 12.45 -11.94 -2.50
C GLY A 47 13.34 -11.90 -1.26
N THR A 48 12.89 -11.14 -0.29
CA THR A 48 13.50 -11.04 1.04
C THR A 48 12.44 -11.32 2.10
N SER A 49 12.80 -12.10 3.15
CA SER A 49 11.86 -12.34 4.26
C SER A 49 10.55 -12.97 3.78
N ILE A 50 9.41 -12.39 4.12
CA ILE A 50 8.11 -12.84 3.63
C ILE A 50 8.05 -12.85 2.09
N GLY A 51 8.68 -11.87 1.43
CA GLY A 51 8.76 -11.82 -0.03
C GLY A 51 9.51 -13.03 -0.61
N ALA A 52 10.50 -13.58 0.09
CA ALA A 52 11.16 -14.83 -0.31
C ALA A 52 10.19 -16.03 -0.25
N ILE A 53 9.36 -16.09 0.79
CA ILE A 53 8.34 -17.13 0.97
C ILE A 53 7.28 -17.00 -0.13
N CYS A 54 6.70 -15.81 -0.32
CA CYS A 54 5.72 -15.53 -1.38
C CYS A 54 6.29 -15.86 -2.76
N GLY A 55 7.53 -15.47 -3.04
CA GLY A 55 8.22 -15.72 -4.28
C GLY A 55 8.48 -17.20 -4.55
N ALA A 56 8.87 -17.97 -3.52
CA ALA A 56 9.06 -19.42 -3.67
C ALA A 56 7.74 -20.15 -3.98
N LEU A 57 6.66 -19.78 -3.29
CA LEU A 57 5.33 -20.32 -3.52
C LEU A 57 4.77 -19.89 -4.90
N TYR A 58 5.03 -18.67 -5.34
CA TYR A 58 4.72 -18.23 -6.70
C TYR A 58 5.53 -19.03 -7.74
N THR A 59 6.81 -19.27 -7.48
CA THR A 59 7.70 -20.02 -8.37
C THR A 59 7.19 -21.46 -8.59
N GLN A 60 6.62 -22.10 -7.58
CA GLN A 60 5.99 -23.41 -7.73
C GLN A 60 4.58 -23.38 -8.36
N GLY A 61 3.98 -22.19 -8.60
CA GLY A 61 2.68 -22.05 -9.26
C GLY A 61 1.48 -22.01 -8.33
N SER A 62 1.66 -21.61 -7.06
CA SER A 62 0.60 -21.70 -6.02
C SER A 62 -0.06 -20.36 -5.69
N VAL A 63 -0.21 -19.42 -6.64
CA VAL A 63 -0.77 -18.08 -6.36
C VAL A 63 -2.19 -18.16 -5.81
N ASP A 64 -3.04 -19.00 -6.39
CA ASP A 64 -4.44 -19.13 -5.98
C ASP A 64 -4.60 -19.58 -4.52
N HIS A 65 -3.67 -20.39 -4.02
CA HIS A 65 -3.69 -20.85 -2.64
C HIS A 65 -3.07 -19.86 -1.63
N LEU A 66 -2.33 -18.86 -2.11
CA LEU A 66 -1.65 -17.90 -1.23
C LEU A 66 -2.63 -17.03 -0.44
N THR A 67 -3.75 -16.64 -1.04
CA THR A 67 -4.76 -15.80 -0.38
C THR A 67 -5.45 -16.54 0.75
N ASP A 68 -5.86 -17.79 0.51
CA ASP A 68 -6.47 -18.62 1.54
C ASP A 68 -5.46 -18.93 2.65
N TRP A 69 -4.22 -19.18 2.27
CA TRP A 69 -3.13 -19.43 3.18
C TRP A 69 -2.87 -18.25 4.12
N ILE A 70 -2.63 -17.03 3.57
CA ILE A 70 -2.34 -15.84 4.39
C ILE A 70 -3.55 -15.46 5.24
N GLY A 71 -4.77 -15.62 4.72
CA GLY A 71 -6.01 -15.38 5.46
C GLY A 71 -6.24 -16.34 6.64
N SER A 72 -5.52 -17.47 6.66
CA SER A 72 -5.54 -18.45 7.76
C SER A 72 -4.48 -18.17 8.83
N PHE A 73 -3.63 -17.15 8.65
CA PHE A 73 -2.64 -16.79 9.66
C PHE A 73 -3.28 -16.16 10.90
N THR A 74 -2.70 -16.51 12.01
CA THR A 74 -2.87 -15.86 13.31
C THR A 74 -1.49 -15.64 13.89
N GLN A 75 -1.39 -14.81 14.92
CA GLN A 75 -0.13 -14.57 15.62
C GLN A 75 0.56 -15.89 16.01
N ASP A 76 -0.20 -16.83 16.60
CA ASP A 76 0.31 -18.12 17.05
C ASP A 76 0.71 -19.07 15.92
N SER A 77 0.19 -18.86 14.69
CA SER A 77 0.54 -19.67 13.53
C SER A 77 1.87 -19.24 12.87
N VAL A 78 2.38 -18.07 13.22
CA VAL A 78 3.65 -17.55 12.73
C VAL A 78 4.78 -17.81 13.72
N ALA A 79 4.57 -17.47 14.99
CA ALA A 79 5.56 -17.72 16.03
C ALA A 79 4.91 -17.89 17.40
N ARG A 80 5.51 -18.72 18.23
CA ARG A 80 5.22 -18.79 19.67
C ARG A 80 6.14 -17.82 20.39
N ASN A 81 5.61 -17.12 21.40
CA ASN A 81 6.34 -16.15 22.21
C ASN A 81 6.93 -14.98 21.37
N LEU A 82 6.20 -14.51 20.37
CA LEU A 82 6.62 -13.36 19.57
C LEU A 82 6.72 -12.10 20.45
N PHE A 83 7.90 -11.50 20.52
CA PHE A 83 8.09 -10.23 21.21
C PHE A 83 7.59 -9.09 20.33
N VAL A 84 6.49 -8.47 20.72
CA VAL A 84 6.04 -7.22 20.11
C VAL A 84 6.91 -6.10 20.69
N PHE A 85 7.90 -5.64 19.91
CA PHE A 85 8.69 -4.48 20.30
C PHE A 85 7.87 -3.21 20.04
N PRO A 86 7.79 -2.28 21.02
CA PRO A 86 7.24 -0.97 20.75
C PRO A 86 8.00 -0.30 19.59
N ALA A 87 7.28 0.44 18.72
CA ALA A 87 7.85 1.07 17.53
C ALA A 87 9.10 1.94 17.78
N GLN A 88 9.26 2.47 19.00
CA GLN A 88 10.42 3.23 19.43
C GLN A 88 11.75 2.44 19.46
N TYR A 89 11.72 1.10 19.40
CA TYR A 89 12.90 0.24 19.37
C TYR A 89 13.23 -0.27 17.96
N THR A 90 12.47 0.08 16.95
CA THR A 90 12.68 -0.33 15.55
C THR A 90 13.56 0.64 14.75
N SER A 91 14.02 1.74 15.36
CA SER A 91 14.98 2.64 14.73
C SER A 91 16.40 2.06 14.75
N ALA A 92 17.22 2.37 13.75
CA ALA A 92 18.61 1.92 13.60
C ALA A 92 19.55 2.23 14.79
N GLN A 93 19.05 2.86 15.83
CA GLN A 93 19.74 3.17 17.09
C GLN A 93 19.20 2.36 18.27
N GLY A 94 18.57 1.20 18.03
CA GLY A 94 18.01 0.32 19.05
C GLY A 94 19.07 -0.22 20.05
N PRO A 95 18.64 -0.89 21.13
CA PRO A 95 19.42 -1.17 22.36
C PRO A 95 20.50 -2.27 22.20
N PHE A 96 21.29 -2.22 21.13
CA PHE A 96 22.40 -3.15 20.91
C PHE A 96 23.62 -2.92 21.82
N GLN A 97 23.51 -2.08 22.86
CA GLN A 97 24.65 -1.79 23.74
C GLN A 97 24.94 -2.87 24.79
N ASP A 98 24.03 -3.86 24.98
CA ASP A 98 24.28 -5.01 25.85
C ASP A 98 23.87 -6.33 25.15
N ALA A 99 24.53 -6.61 24.05
CA ALA A 99 24.24 -7.76 23.21
C ALA A 99 24.43 -9.12 23.92
N GLY A 100 25.35 -9.23 24.85
CA GLY A 100 25.71 -10.52 25.45
C GLY A 100 24.64 -11.11 26.37
N SER A 101 24.06 -10.31 27.28
CA SER A 101 22.99 -10.73 28.18
C SER A 101 21.67 -10.96 27.46
N PHE A 102 21.39 -10.17 26.43
CA PHE A 102 20.23 -10.30 25.58
C PHE A 102 20.31 -11.61 24.75
N PHE A 103 21.45 -11.90 24.12
CA PHE A 103 21.68 -13.15 23.37
C PHE A 103 21.53 -14.39 24.25
N ALA A 104 22.03 -14.36 25.48
CA ALA A 104 21.93 -15.49 26.40
C ALA A 104 20.50 -15.78 26.88
N ALA A 105 19.69 -14.75 27.13
CA ALA A 105 18.29 -14.87 27.49
C ALA A 105 17.44 -15.35 26.31
N PHE A 106 17.74 -14.87 25.12
CA PHE A 106 17.05 -15.18 23.86
C PHE A 106 17.27 -16.64 23.43
N SER A 107 18.47 -17.18 23.60
CA SER A 107 18.81 -18.54 23.16
C SER A 107 18.06 -19.65 23.90
N LYS A 108 17.57 -19.39 25.12
CA LYS A 108 16.85 -20.38 25.95
C LYS A 108 15.34 -20.33 25.81
N ASN A 109 14.75 -19.16 25.61
CA ASN A 109 13.30 -18.95 25.60
C ASN A 109 12.84 -18.05 24.44
N GLY A 110 13.66 -17.89 23.41
CA GLY A 110 13.34 -17.02 22.27
C GLY A 110 12.14 -17.50 21.46
N PRO A 111 11.61 -16.63 20.59
CA PRO A 111 10.49 -16.95 19.74
C PRO A 111 10.82 -18.15 18.85
N GLN A 112 9.88 -19.09 18.79
CA GLN A 112 10.03 -20.30 18.00
C GLN A 112 9.40 -20.06 16.63
N ILE A 113 10.18 -20.16 15.57
CA ILE A 113 9.74 -20.09 14.18
C ILE A 113 9.07 -21.40 13.70
N GLU A 114 8.99 -22.39 14.58
CA GLU A 114 8.45 -23.72 14.29
C GLU A 114 7.02 -23.71 13.72
N PRO A 115 6.07 -22.88 14.17
CA PRO A 115 4.76 -22.82 13.56
C PRO A 115 4.81 -22.39 12.08
N LEU A 116 5.68 -21.42 11.71
CA LEU A 116 5.89 -21.02 10.33
C LEU A 116 6.53 -22.14 9.50
N ARG A 117 7.48 -22.90 10.09
CA ARG A 117 8.06 -24.09 9.46
C ARG A 117 6.97 -25.09 9.09
N GLN A 118 6.12 -25.49 10.02
CA GLN A 118 5.04 -26.45 9.79
C GLN A 118 4.06 -25.96 8.70
N LYS A 119 3.78 -24.67 8.67
CA LYS A 119 2.97 -24.07 7.61
C LYS A 119 3.67 -24.19 6.25
N LEU A 120 4.94 -23.87 6.16
CA LEU A 120 5.72 -23.98 4.92
C LEU A 120 5.82 -25.44 4.45
N GLU A 121 6.07 -26.40 5.36
CA GLU A 121 6.11 -27.84 5.05
C GLU A 121 4.79 -28.34 4.45
N SER A 122 3.66 -27.76 4.82
CA SER A 122 2.35 -28.12 4.28
C SER A 122 2.06 -27.57 2.89
N LEU A 123 2.80 -26.54 2.42
CA LEU A 123 2.51 -25.78 1.21
C LEU A 123 3.62 -25.83 0.17
N PHE A 124 4.86 -25.90 0.62
CA PHE A 124 6.02 -25.84 -0.24
C PHE A 124 6.37 -27.24 -0.76
N ASP A 125 6.19 -27.44 -2.06
CA ASP A 125 6.63 -28.64 -2.77
C ASP A 125 7.95 -28.36 -3.50
N TYR A 126 9.06 -28.80 -2.90
CA TYR A 126 10.37 -28.64 -3.49
C TYR A 126 10.47 -29.21 -4.91
N LYS A 127 9.84 -30.35 -5.20
CA LYS A 127 9.91 -30.97 -6.53
C LYS A 127 9.30 -30.08 -7.60
N THR A 128 8.13 -29.51 -7.34
CA THR A 128 7.45 -28.56 -8.23
C THR A 128 8.25 -27.26 -8.35
N PHE A 129 8.74 -26.72 -7.22
CA PHE A 129 9.61 -25.54 -7.19
C PHE A 129 10.87 -25.73 -8.04
N ALA A 130 11.61 -26.83 -7.83
CA ALA A 130 12.86 -27.10 -8.54
C ALA A 130 12.67 -27.31 -10.03
N SER A 131 11.54 -27.93 -10.44
CA SER A 131 11.20 -28.18 -11.85
C SER A 131 10.62 -26.95 -12.59
N SER A 132 10.28 -25.88 -11.87
CA SER A 132 9.79 -24.64 -12.48
C SER A 132 10.80 -24.04 -13.45
N SER A 133 10.34 -23.48 -14.56
CA SER A 133 11.19 -22.73 -15.50
C SER A 133 11.64 -21.37 -14.97
N LYS A 134 11.04 -20.88 -13.88
CA LYS A 134 11.37 -19.60 -13.27
C LYS A 134 12.72 -19.70 -12.50
N ASP A 135 13.59 -18.72 -12.68
CA ASP A 135 14.73 -18.53 -11.82
C ASP A 135 14.28 -17.91 -10.48
N PHE A 136 14.88 -18.37 -9.38
CA PHE A 136 14.55 -17.87 -8.05
C PHE A 136 15.79 -17.53 -7.26
N ALA A 137 15.77 -16.44 -6.48
CA ALA A 137 16.73 -16.17 -5.43
C ALA A 137 16.08 -15.48 -4.22
N CYS A 138 16.64 -15.73 -3.03
CA CYS A 138 16.28 -15.00 -1.83
C CYS A 138 17.52 -14.45 -1.12
N MET A 139 17.32 -13.36 -0.37
CA MET A 139 18.36 -12.70 0.41
C MET A 139 18.31 -13.12 1.86
N THR A 140 19.49 -13.31 2.45
CA THR A 140 19.72 -13.53 3.87
C THR A 140 20.90 -12.67 4.33
N TYR A 141 21.10 -12.55 5.65
CA TYR A 141 22.33 -12.00 6.20
C TYR A 141 23.07 -13.07 6.99
N ASN A 142 24.28 -13.42 6.56
CA ASN A 142 25.17 -14.37 7.24
C ASN A 142 25.87 -13.65 8.40
N VAL A 143 25.42 -13.93 9.63
CA VAL A 143 25.96 -13.30 10.85
C VAL A 143 27.37 -13.78 11.15
N THR A 144 27.67 -15.05 10.89
CA THR A 144 29.00 -15.63 11.11
C THR A 144 30.07 -14.97 10.24
N LYS A 145 29.74 -14.70 8.98
CA LYS A 145 30.64 -14.06 8.00
C LYS A 145 30.43 -12.56 7.87
N GLN A 146 29.43 -11.99 8.58
CA GLN A 146 29.09 -10.57 8.59
C GLN A 146 28.87 -9.98 7.19
N LYS A 147 28.09 -10.66 6.34
CA LYS A 147 27.81 -10.22 4.97
C LYS A 147 26.45 -10.68 4.47
N PRO A 148 25.86 -9.95 3.49
CA PRO A 148 24.73 -10.43 2.73
C PRO A 148 25.04 -11.75 2.04
N GLN A 149 24.07 -12.65 2.00
CA GLN A 149 24.16 -13.93 1.33
C GLN A 149 22.90 -14.14 0.49
N MET A 150 23.09 -14.23 -0.81
CA MET A 150 22.04 -14.64 -1.75
C MET A 150 22.05 -16.16 -1.86
N PHE A 151 20.87 -16.77 -1.78
CA PHE A 151 20.64 -18.17 -2.16
C PHE A 151 19.78 -18.20 -3.41
N THR A 152 20.26 -18.91 -4.42
CA THR A 152 19.52 -19.17 -5.66
C THR A 152 18.80 -20.51 -5.58
N LYS A 153 17.91 -20.77 -6.52
CA LYS A 153 17.25 -22.08 -6.64
C LYS A 153 18.28 -23.24 -6.75
N LEU A 154 19.44 -22.99 -7.33
CA LEU A 154 20.51 -24.00 -7.47
C LEU A 154 21.21 -24.32 -6.13
N ASP A 155 21.16 -23.42 -5.17
CA ASP A 155 21.74 -23.64 -3.83
C ASP A 155 20.77 -24.37 -2.90
N MET A 156 19.50 -24.57 -3.34
CA MET A 156 18.44 -25.17 -2.56
C MET A 156 18.24 -26.64 -2.94
N THR A 157 18.03 -27.47 -1.94
CA THR A 157 17.77 -28.90 -2.06
C THR A 157 16.48 -29.26 -1.32
N ALA A 158 15.96 -30.46 -1.50
CA ALA A 158 14.80 -30.93 -0.73
C ALA A 158 15.02 -30.86 0.78
N ASP A 159 16.28 -31.02 1.23
CA ASP A 159 16.62 -31.05 2.65
C ASP A 159 16.82 -29.66 3.27
N ASN A 160 17.16 -28.63 2.47
CA ASN A 160 17.52 -27.32 2.99
C ASN A 160 16.61 -26.17 2.54
N ALA A 161 15.75 -26.38 1.55
CA ALA A 161 14.98 -25.29 0.93
C ALA A 161 14.13 -24.51 1.94
N ILE A 162 13.43 -25.22 2.83
CA ILE A 162 12.63 -24.59 3.90
C ILE A 162 13.53 -23.83 4.87
N ASP A 163 14.68 -24.40 5.24
CA ASP A 163 15.63 -23.71 6.12
C ASP A 163 16.20 -22.44 5.49
N VAL A 164 16.43 -22.43 4.20
CA VAL A 164 16.87 -21.24 3.45
C VAL A 164 15.79 -20.17 3.47
N LEU A 165 14.51 -20.53 3.22
CA LEU A 165 13.38 -19.60 3.26
C LEU A 165 13.18 -19.05 4.68
N LEU A 166 13.28 -19.90 5.70
CA LEU A 166 13.20 -19.48 7.09
C LEU A 166 14.39 -18.59 7.51
N ALA A 167 15.59 -18.86 6.99
CA ALA A 167 16.74 -18.00 7.23
C ALA A 167 16.54 -16.60 6.65
N SER A 168 15.91 -16.52 5.46
CA SER A 168 15.52 -15.23 4.87
C SER A 168 14.48 -14.48 5.71
N ALA A 169 13.61 -15.19 6.42
CA ALA A 169 12.52 -14.63 7.23
C ALA A 169 12.83 -14.58 8.75
N ALA A 170 14.05 -14.90 9.16
CA ALA A 170 14.47 -14.90 10.57
C ALA A 170 14.73 -13.48 11.09
N TYR A 171 13.69 -12.65 11.18
CA TYR A 171 13.78 -11.27 11.64
C TYR A 171 14.16 -11.19 13.13
N PHE A 172 15.45 -11.08 13.38
CA PHE A 172 16.00 -10.97 14.73
C PHE A 172 15.69 -9.56 15.32
N PRO A 173 15.29 -9.44 16.60
CA PRO A 173 15.15 -10.49 17.61
C PRO A 173 13.74 -11.08 17.74
N ALA A 174 12.81 -10.78 16.84
CA ALA A 174 11.47 -11.36 16.87
C ALA A 174 11.48 -12.88 16.57
N PHE A 175 12.50 -13.34 15.84
CA PHE A 175 12.78 -14.77 15.61
C PHE A 175 14.24 -15.08 15.91
N ASN A 176 14.53 -16.34 16.25
CA ASN A 176 15.90 -16.82 16.39
C ASN A 176 16.58 -16.92 15.02
N PHE A 177 17.91 -16.92 15.02
CA PHE A 177 18.67 -17.20 13.81
C PHE A 177 18.52 -18.65 13.39
N VAL A 178 18.63 -18.87 12.08
CA VAL A 178 18.64 -20.18 11.46
C VAL A 178 20.10 -20.61 11.22
N THR A 179 20.40 -21.88 11.47
CA THR A 179 21.74 -22.44 11.24
C THR A 179 21.73 -23.22 9.93
N LEU A 180 22.59 -22.86 8.98
CA LEU A 180 22.81 -23.56 7.71
C LEU A 180 24.29 -23.86 7.56
N ASN A 181 24.65 -25.12 7.39
CA ASN A 181 26.02 -25.57 7.19
C ASN A 181 27.04 -25.03 8.21
N GLY A 182 26.60 -24.84 9.46
CA GLY A 182 27.42 -24.33 10.57
C GLY A 182 27.55 -22.81 10.68
N ASP A 183 26.98 -22.06 9.74
CA ASP A 183 26.86 -20.60 9.81
C ASP A 183 25.48 -20.19 10.36
N TYR A 184 25.42 -19.02 11.01
CA TYR A 184 24.20 -18.42 11.54
C TYR A 184 23.67 -17.37 10.56
N TYR A 185 22.36 -17.39 10.32
CA TYR A 185 21.66 -16.49 9.40
C TYR A 185 20.52 -15.78 10.09
N ILE A 186 20.30 -14.54 9.69
CA ILE A 186 19.12 -13.72 10.03
C ILE A 186 18.49 -13.18 8.76
N ASP A 187 17.33 -12.53 8.93
CA ASP A 187 16.54 -11.93 7.86
C ASP A 187 17.40 -11.10 6.89
N GLY A 188 17.15 -11.29 5.59
CA GLY A 188 17.84 -10.56 4.53
C GLY A 188 17.58 -9.07 4.52
N GLY A 189 16.49 -8.60 5.14
CA GLY A 189 16.15 -7.19 5.27
C GLY A 189 17.17 -6.36 6.05
N PHE A 190 18.05 -7.01 6.84
CA PHE A 190 19.22 -6.34 7.43
C PHE A 190 20.25 -5.87 6.40
N ALA A 191 20.18 -6.36 5.17
CA ALA A 191 21.10 -6.02 4.10
C ALA A 191 20.40 -5.43 2.87
N GLU A 192 19.35 -6.09 2.39
CA GLU A 192 18.63 -5.70 1.17
C GLU A 192 17.17 -6.13 1.28
N THR A 193 16.31 -5.17 1.57
CA THR A 193 14.88 -5.43 1.75
C THR A 193 14.19 -5.75 0.43
N ASN A 194 14.55 -5.04 -0.64
CA ASN A 194 14.07 -5.26 -2.01
C ASN A 194 15.22 -5.76 -2.87
N PRO A 195 15.34 -7.08 -3.14
CA PRO A 195 16.52 -7.66 -3.79
C PRO A 195 16.54 -7.44 -5.31
N VAL A 196 16.57 -6.18 -5.72
CA VAL A 196 16.65 -5.73 -7.11
C VAL A 196 17.92 -6.22 -7.78
N GLN A 197 19.07 -6.10 -7.08
CA GLN A 197 20.35 -6.55 -7.64
C GLN A 197 20.39 -8.07 -7.83
N ALA A 198 19.69 -8.84 -7.01
CA ALA A 198 19.60 -10.29 -7.17
C ALA A 198 18.84 -10.64 -8.47
N ALA A 199 17.73 -9.94 -8.76
CA ALA A 199 16.97 -10.13 -10.01
C ALA A 199 17.82 -9.81 -11.25
N GLN A 200 18.55 -8.70 -11.21
CA GLN A 200 19.47 -8.29 -12.30
C GLN A 200 20.59 -9.33 -12.51
N LYS A 201 21.16 -9.87 -11.42
CA LYS A 201 22.19 -10.95 -11.50
C LYS A 201 21.65 -12.24 -12.11
N LEU A 202 20.36 -12.55 -11.93
CA LEU A 202 19.69 -13.66 -12.58
C LEU A 202 19.30 -13.36 -14.05
N GLY A 203 19.59 -12.16 -14.52
CA GLY A 203 19.45 -11.75 -15.91
C GLY A 203 18.06 -11.19 -16.27
N ALA A 204 17.34 -10.65 -15.30
CA ALA A 204 16.13 -9.87 -15.59
C ALA A 204 16.49 -8.57 -16.31
N ASP A 205 15.83 -8.33 -17.43
CA ASP A 205 16.01 -7.14 -18.27
C ASP A 205 15.02 -6.01 -17.88
N SER A 206 13.85 -6.37 -17.34
CA SER A 206 12.84 -5.46 -16.79
C SER A 206 12.24 -6.02 -15.50
N LEU A 207 11.84 -5.15 -14.59
CA LEU A 207 11.38 -5.54 -13.26
C LEU A 207 10.00 -4.97 -12.91
N VAL A 208 9.22 -5.77 -12.19
CA VAL A 208 8.16 -5.29 -11.31
C VAL A 208 8.64 -5.45 -9.87
N VAL A 209 8.71 -4.35 -9.14
CA VAL A 209 9.14 -4.35 -7.74
C VAL A 209 7.94 -4.05 -6.86
N VAL A 210 7.62 -4.94 -5.93
CA VAL A 210 6.59 -4.72 -4.92
C VAL A 210 7.29 -4.39 -3.60
N ASP A 211 7.22 -3.11 -3.22
CA ASP A 211 7.88 -2.61 -2.03
C ASP A 211 6.85 -2.26 -0.95
N VAL A 212 6.90 -2.99 0.16
CA VAL A 212 5.95 -2.86 1.30
C VAL A 212 6.53 -2.08 2.48
N GLN A 213 7.60 -1.31 2.25
CA GLN A 213 8.23 -0.50 3.28
C GLN A 213 7.35 0.71 3.67
N ASP A 214 7.66 1.30 4.84
CA ASP A 214 6.98 2.50 5.32
C ASP A 214 7.14 3.68 4.36
N MET A 215 6.22 4.65 4.47
CA MET A 215 6.12 5.80 3.55
C MET A 215 7.36 6.69 3.53
N ASP A 216 8.12 6.72 4.61
CA ASP A 216 9.34 7.52 4.81
C ASP A 216 10.61 6.80 4.32
N VAL A 217 10.52 5.52 3.93
CA VAL A 217 11.65 4.79 3.36
C VAL A 217 11.83 5.19 1.89
N PRO A 218 13.06 5.58 1.47
CA PRO A 218 13.34 5.92 0.07
C PRO A 218 13.02 4.79 -0.90
N ASP A 219 12.65 5.16 -2.12
CA ASP A 219 12.40 4.19 -3.19
C ASP A 219 13.67 3.43 -3.55
N PRO A 220 13.57 2.14 -3.91
CA PRO A 220 14.69 1.40 -4.47
C PRO A 220 15.15 2.03 -5.78
N VAL A 221 16.44 1.91 -6.08
CA VAL A 221 17.00 2.41 -7.35
C VAL A 221 16.60 1.47 -8.48
N LEU A 222 15.83 1.98 -9.43
CA LEU A 222 15.29 1.24 -10.56
C LEU A 222 15.78 1.79 -11.88
N ASN A 223 15.72 0.98 -12.94
CA ASN A 223 16.00 1.40 -14.30
C ASN A 223 14.76 2.01 -14.95
N SER A 224 14.97 2.78 -16.03
CA SER A 224 13.85 3.27 -16.85
C SER A 224 13.09 2.08 -17.46
N GLY A 225 11.79 2.00 -17.19
CA GLY A 225 10.93 0.90 -17.64
C GLY A 225 10.60 -0.14 -16.57
N ASP A 226 11.30 -0.13 -15.44
CA ASP A 226 10.90 -0.92 -14.28
C ASP A 226 9.64 -0.31 -13.64
N LEU A 227 8.76 -1.16 -13.14
CA LEU A 227 7.52 -0.77 -12.45
C LEU A 227 7.69 -0.94 -10.93
N LEU A 228 7.52 0.15 -10.18
CA LEU A 228 7.46 0.11 -8.72
C LEU A 228 6.01 0.16 -8.26
N ILE A 229 5.56 -0.88 -7.55
CA ILE A 229 4.26 -0.93 -6.90
C ILE A 229 4.47 -0.78 -5.40
N ARG A 230 3.86 0.25 -4.82
CA ARG A 230 3.89 0.52 -3.37
C ARG A 230 2.48 0.80 -2.86
N PRO A 231 2.18 0.45 -1.60
CA PRO A 231 0.87 0.74 -1.04
C PRO A 231 0.61 2.24 -0.99
N ILE A 232 -0.58 2.64 -1.43
CA ILE A 232 -1.09 4.01 -1.30
C ILE A 232 -1.53 4.25 0.15
N TRP A 233 -2.14 3.23 0.74
CA TRP A 233 -2.52 3.24 2.15
C TRP A 233 -1.39 2.71 3.03
N LYS A 234 -1.21 3.30 4.20
CA LYS A 234 -0.27 2.76 5.19
C LYS A 234 -0.70 1.35 5.59
N LEU A 235 0.18 0.40 5.42
CA LEU A 235 -0.05 -0.97 5.85
C LEU A 235 0.08 -1.10 7.39
N ALA A 236 -0.46 -2.17 7.93
CA ALA A 236 -0.35 -2.49 9.34
C ALA A 236 1.12 -2.72 9.76
N TYR A 237 1.33 -2.82 11.06
CA TYR A 237 2.64 -3.16 11.60
C TYR A 237 3.06 -4.57 11.12
N TYR A 238 4.31 -4.71 10.71
CA TYR A 238 4.83 -5.93 10.06
C TYR A 238 4.76 -7.22 10.90
N LEU A 239 4.50 -7.12 12.20
CA LEU A 239 4.23 -8.27 13.07
C LEU A 239 2.75 -8.41 13.47
N ASP A 240 1.84 -7.71 12.81
CA ASP A 240 0.40 -7.83 13.02
C ASP A 240 -0.19 -8.87 12.06
N PHE A 241 -0.40 -10.06 12.56
CA PHE A 241 -0.95 -11.20 11.82
C PHE A 241 -2.44 -11.43 12.10
N ASP A 242 -3.21 -10.37 12.40
CA ASP A 242 -4.67 -10.48 12.49
C ASP A 242 -5.29 -10.80 11.11
N GLY A 243 -6.16 -11.80 11.06
CA GLY A 243 -6.72 -12.29 9.82
C GLY A 243 -7.58 -11.27 9.07
N VAL A 244 -8.20 -10.29 9.75
CA VAL A 244 -8.95 -9.20 9.10
C VAL A 244 -7.95 -8.24 8.44
N THR A 245 -6.91 -7.86 9.17
CA THR A 245 -5.82 -7.02 8.69
C THR A 245 -5.16 -7.61 7.45
N LEU A 246 -4.84 -8.90 7.48
CA LEU A 246 -4.20 -9.59 6.35
C LEU A 246 -5.10 -9.59 5.10
N ARG A 247 -6.40 -9.91 5.25
CA ARG A 247 -7.34 -9.86 4.12
C ARG A 247 -7.50 -8.45 3.55
N ASN A 248 -7.54 -7.44 4.40
CA ASN A 248 -7.61 -6.05 3.96
C ASN A 248 -6.35 -5.65 3.17
N GLN A 249 -5.18 -6.08 3.60
CA GLN A 249 -3.93 -5.82 2.88
C GLN A 249 -3.87 -6.56 1.53
N VAL A 250 -4.38 -7.80 1.44
CA VAL A 250 -4.55 -8.49 0.15
C VAL A 250 -5.43 -7.66 -0.79
N ALA A 251 -6.59 -7.20 -0.30
CA ALA A 251 -7.50 -6.38 -1.10
C ALA A 251 -6.83 -5.07 -1.57
N LEU A 252 -6.08 -4.39 -0.69
CA LEU A 252 -5.32 -3.20 -1.09
C LEU A 252 -4.30 -3.52 -2.18
N GLY A 253 -3.55 -4.62 -2.06
CA GLY A 253 -2.58 -5.03 -3.07
C GLY A 253 -3.22 -5.27 -4.43
N GLN A 254 -4.38 -5.94 -4.46
CA GLN A 254 -5.16 -6.16 -5.68
C GLN A 254 -5.60 -4.84 -6.32
N LEU A 255 -6.16 -3.93 -5.52
CA LEU A 255 -6.70 -2.66 -5.98
C LEU A 255 -5.61 -1.68 -6.42
N ASP A 256 -4.50 -1.61 -5.69
CA ASP A 256 -3.37 -0.77 -6.05
C ASP A 256 -2.73 -1.27 -7.35
N ALA A 257 -2.53 -2.58 -7.51
CA ALA A 257 -2.01 -3.13 -8.76
C ALA A 257 -2.86 -2.75 -9.98
N LEU A 258 -4.20 -2.76 -9.87
CA LEU A 258 -5.08 -2.29 -10.94
C LEU A 258 -4.81 -0.81 -11.30
N LYS A 259 -4.56 0.04 -10.31
CA LYS A 259 -4.27 1.46 -10.52
C LYS A 259 -2.88 1.67 -11.15
N TYR A 260 -1.85 0.96 -10.65
CA TYR A 260 -0.50 1.01 -11.21
C TYR A 260 -0.40 0.47 -12.64
N LEU A 261 -1.32 -0.42 -13.03
CA LEU A 261 -1.40 -0.97 -14.38
C LEU A 261 -2.30 -0.15 -15.33
N ASP A 262 -2.79 1.00 -14.92
CA ASP A 262 -3.76 1.80 -15.69
C ASP A 262 -5.08 1.07 -16.01
N LEU A 263 -5.49 0.13 -15.16
CA LEU A 263 -6.70 -0.67 -15.35
C LEU A 263 -7.91 -0.13 -14.55
N ALA A 264 -7.66 0.68 -13.53
CA ALA A 264 -8.72 1.25 -12.70
C ALA A 264 -8.42 2.72 -12.34
N PRO A 265 -9.43 3.62 -12.41
CA PRO A 265 -9.33 4.98 -11.94
C PRO A 265 -9.43 5.07 -10.41
N GLY A 266 -9.04 6.26 -9.89
CA GLY A 266 -9.04 6.60 -8.47
C GLY A 266 -7.64 6.66 -7.88
N TYR A 267 -7.55 7.19 -6.66
CA TYR A 267 -6.29 7.34 -5.92
C TYR A 267 -6.36 6.61 -4.58
N LEU A 268 -7.07 7.14 -3.61
CA LEU A 268 -7.30 6.47 -2.31
C LEU A 268 -8.29 5.31 -2.43
N TYR A 269 -9.29 5.47 -3.29
CA TYR A 269 -10.28 4.45 -3.61
C TYR A 269 -10.04 3.92 -5.03
N THR A 270 -10.69 2.83 -5.38
CA THR A 270 -10.56 2.21 -6.69
C THR A 270 -11.94 2.08 -7.32
N PHE A 271 -12.10 2.65 -8.52
CA PHE A 271 -13.37 2.65 -9.22
C PHE A 271 -13.34 1.75 -10.45
N TYR A 272 -14.52 1.34 -10.94
CA TYR A 272 -14.62 0.59 -12.19
C TYR A 272 -14.28 1.50 -13.38
N PRO A 273 -13.46 1.03 -14.33
CA PRO A 273 -13.03 1.87 -15.48
C PRO A 273 -14.19 2.30 -16.38
N GLY A 274 -15.31 1.57 -16.40
CA GLY A 274 -16.52 1.95 -17.13
C GLY A 274 -17.16 3.28 -16.66
N ASP A 275 -16.88 3.68 -15.44
CA ASP A 275 -17.42 4.92 -14.85
C ASP A 275 -16.57 6.16 -15.22
N TRP A 276 -15.41 5.99 -15.87
CA TRP A 276 -14.45 7.08 -16.11
C TRP A 276 -15.04 8.26 -16.87
N ASN A 277 -15.79 8.02 -17.94
CA ASN A 277 -16.43 9.09 -18.71
C ASN A 277 -17.44 9.89 -17.88
N HIS A 278 -18.10 9.23 -16.90
CA HIS A 278 -19.00 9.91 -15.98
C HIS A 278 -18.23 10.75 -14.96
N MET A 279 -17.15 10.21 -14.41
CA MET A 279 -16.25 10.90 -13.50
C MET A 279 -15.65 12.16 -14.14
N GLN A 280 -15.18 12.08 -15.39
CA GLN A 280 -14.64 13.22 -16.14
C GLN A 280 -15.68 14.32 -16.41
N ARG A 281 -16.94 13.95 -16.76
CA ARG A 281 -18.01 14.96 -16.93
C ARG A 281 -18.29 15.69 -15.62
N LEU A 282 -18.34 14.99 -14.50
CA LEU A 282 -18.51 15.60 -13.18
C LEU A 282 -17.35 16.53 -12.86
N GLU A 283 -16.12 16.07 -13.09
CA GLU A 283 -14.90 16.85 -12.89
C GLU A 283 -14.96 18.18 -13.67
N THR A 284 -15.22 18.11 -14.97
CA THR A 284 -15.31 19.31 -15.83
C THR A 284 -16.39 20.27 -15.33
N SER A 285 -17.59 19.76 -15.04
CA SER A 285 -18.70 20.60 -14.56
C SER A 285 -18.43 21.21 -13.18
N ALA A 286 -17.75 20.49 -12.29
CA ALA A 286 -17.34 21.02 -10.98
C ALA A 286 -16.32 22.15 -11.13
N MET A 287 -15.31 21.97 -11.99
CA MET A 287 -14.27 22.96 -12.27
C MET A 287 -14.87 24.25 -12.90
N GLU A 288 -15.77 24.10 -13.87
CA GLU A 288 -16.47 25.23 -14.48
C GLU A 288 -17.29 26.02 -13.46
N LEU A 289 -18.00 25.33 -12.56
CA LEU A 289 -18.79 25.98 -11.51
C LEU A 289 -17.93 26.72 -10.50
N VAL A 290 -16.86 26.10 -10.00
CA VAL A 290 -15.89 26.73 -9.09
C VAL A 290 -15.30 27.98 -9.72
N ALA A 291 -14.94 27.94 -11.01
CA ALA A 291 -14.44 29.09 -11.74
C ALA A 291 -15.49 30.19 -11.92
N ALA A 292 -16.73 29.83 -12.23
CA ALA A 292 -17.83 30.78 -12.40
C ALA A 292 -18.20 31.51 -11.09
N GLU A 293 -18.02 30.87 -9.96
CA GLU A 293 -18.24 31.46 -8.63
C GLU A 293 -17.03 32.23 -8.10
N GLY A 294 -15.99 32.41 -8.91
CA GLY A 294 -14.80 33.23 -8.56
C GLY A 294 -13.82 32.55 -7.62
N GLU A 295 -13.93 31.25 -7.43
CA GLU A 295 -13.10 30.45 -6.54
C GLU A 295 -11.96 29.69 -7.25
N SER A 296 -11.60 30.11 -8.48
CA SER A 296 -10.54 29.50 -9.30
C SER A 296 -9.20 29.37 -8.57
N TRP A 297 -8.93 30.25 -7.61
CA TRP A 297 -7.71 30.19 -6.77
C TRP A 297 -7.63 28.89 -5.97
N MET A 298 -8.74 28.21 -5.69
CA MET A 298 -8.75 26.91 -5.01
C MET A 298 -7.99 25.86 -5.83
N LEU A 299 -8.08 25.90 -7.13
CA LEU A 299 -7.46 24.94 -8.03
C LEU A 299 -5.93 25.08 -8.01
N GLU A 300 -5.44 26.32 -7.90
CA GLU A 300 -4.01 26.62 -7.84
C GLU A 300 -3.36 26.15 -6.52
N LYS A 301 -4.14 26.09 -5.44
CA LYS A 301 -3.69 25.69 -4.10
C LYS A 301 -4.07 24.26 -3.72
N MET A 302 -4.58 23.47 -4.67
CA MET A 302 -5.12 22.15 -4.39
C MET A 302 -4.09 21.22 -3.75
N ASP A 303 -2.91 21.06 -4.35
CA ASP A 303 -1.92 20.09 -3.89
C ASP A 303 -1.45 20.36 -2.45
N PRO A 304 -1.07 21.58 -2.05
CA PRO A 304 -0.73 21.86 -0.65
C PRO A 304 -1.88 21.58 0.34
N VAL A 305 -3.10 21.93 -0.04
CA VAL A 305 -4.28 21.69 0.81
C VAL A 305 -4.57 20.21 0.93
N MET A 306 -4.43 19.43 -0.15
CA MET A 306 -4.60 18.00 -0.11
C MET A 306 -3.55 17.32 0.79
N GLU A 307 -2.30 17.76 0.76
CA GLU A 307 -1.25 17.26 1.66
C GLU A 307 -1.60 17.56 3.13
N GLU A 308 -2.10 18.76 3.45
CA GLU A 308 -2.59 19.08 4.80
C GLU A 308 -3.76 18.18 5.23
N ILE A 309 -4.72 17.91 4.33
CA ILE A 309 -5.84 17.01 4.57
C ILE A 309 -5.35 15.60 4.89
N TYR A 310 -4.46 15.06 4.07
CA TYR A 310 -3.91 13.73 4.29
C TYR A 310 -3.15 13.65 5.61
N GLN A 311 -2.28 14.63 5.88
CA GLN A 311 -1.54 14.69 7.15
C GLN A 311 -2.48 14.76 8.35
N PHE A 312 -3.56 15.53 8.26
CA PHE A 312 -4.52 15.67 9.35
C PHE A 312 -5.35 14.40 9.59
N ILE A 313 -5.85 13.76 8.51
CA ILE A 313 -6.77 12.61 8.64
C ILE A 313 -6.00 11.29 8.81
N LEU A 314 -4.95 11.08 8.02
CA LEU A 314 -4.22 9.83 7.97
C LEU A 314 -2.97 9.82 8.86
N GLY A 315 -2.47 11.01 9.24
CA GLY A 315 -1.18 11.17 9.93
C GLY A 315 0.05 10.99 9.02
N TYR A 316 -0.15 10.92 7.72
CA TYR A 316 0.90 10.84 6.69
C TYR A 316 0.36 11.37 5.35
N VAL A 317 1.26 11.68 4.42
CA VAL A 317 0.92 12.02 3.04
C VAL A 317 1.08 10.76 2.18
N PRO A 318 0.01 10.28 1.51
CA PRO A 318 0.11 9.14 0.61
C PRO A 318 1.07 9.42 -0.54
N ARG A 319 1.74 8.37 -1.05
CA ARG A 319 2.62 8.51 -2.22
C ARG A 319 1.83 8.93 -3.44
N LYS A 320 2.42 9.80 -4.25
CA LYS A 320 1.81 10.20 -5.53
C LYS A 320 1.76 8.99 -6.45
N LEU A 321 0.57 8.73 -6.99
CA LEU A 321 0.37 7.75 -8.04
C LEU A 321 0.26 8.48 -9.37
N GLU A 322 1.16 8.18 -10.30
CA GLU A 322 1.12 8.69 -11.66
C GLU A 322 0.59 7.59 -12.59
N ASN A 323 -0.66 7.74 -13.03
CA ASN A 323 -1.26 6.89 -14.06
C ASN A 323 -2.11 7.75 -14.99
N LYS A 324 -2.64 7.16 -16.05
CA LYS A 324 -3.44 7.89 -17.07
C LYS A 324 -4.71 8.57 -16.53
N TYR A 325 -5.17 8.18 -15.33
CA TYR A 325 -6.41 8.72 -14.74
C TYR A 325 -6.15 9.83 -13.72
N THR A 326 -5.03 9.80 -12.99
CA THR A 326 -4.83 10.67 -11.81
C THR A 326 -4.67 12.15 -12.14
N HIS A 327 -4.16 12.51 -13.32
CA HIS A 327 -3.96 13.90 -13.71
C HIS A 327 -5.25 14.67 -13.97
N GLU A 328 -6.32 13.97 -14.31
CA GLU A 328 -7.59 14.56 -14.75
C GLU A 328 -8.69 14.42 -13.69
N PHE A 329 -8.34 14.07 -12.44
CA PHE A 329 -9.30 13.80 -11.38
C PHE A 329 -9.02 14.66 -10.14
N ILE A 330 -8.97 15.98 -10.32
CA ILE A 330 -8.59 16.95 -9.27
C ILE A 330 -9.72 17.07 -8.23
N PHE A 331 -10.95 17.30 -8.68
CA PHE A 331 -12.11 17.36 -7.81
C PHE A 331 -12.40 16.01 -7.13
N GLY A 332 -12.18 14.94 -7.85
CA GLY A 332 -12.31 13.59 -7.32
C GLY A 332 -11.44 13.32 -6.09
N ARG A 333 -10.24 13.92 -6.00
CA ARG A 333 -9.40 13.82 -4.80
C ARG A 333 -10.07 14.43 -3.57
N ILE A 334 -10.82 15.54 -3.72
CA ILE A 334 -11.61 16.11 -2.63
C ILE A 334 -12.68 15.11 -2.20
N LEU A 335 -13.39 14.49 -3.15
CA LEU A 335 -14.41 13.49 -2.86
C LEU A 335 -13.83 12.27 -2.15
N GLU A 336 -12.66 11.80 -2.57
CA GLU A 336 -11.95 10.70 -1.89
C GLU A 336 -11.55 11.06 -0.46
N CYS A 337 -11.10 12.30 -0.20
CA CYS A 337 -10.85 12.78 1.16
C CYS A 337 -12.13 12.85 2.00
N MET A 338 -13.24 13.22 1.38
CA MET A 338 -14.56 13.15 2.06
C MET A 338 -14.90 11.70 2.40
N GLY A 339 -14.56 10.74 1.55
CA GLY A 339 -14.69 9.31 1.83
C GLY A 339 -13.92 8.87 3.08
N LEU A 340 -12.70 9.41 3.30
CA LEU A 340 -11.94 9.17 4.53
C LEU A 340 -12.71 9.66 5.77
N ILE A 341 -13.22 10.89 5.72
CA ILE A 341 -13.97 11.50 6.83
C ILE A 341 -15.26 10.73 7.10
N ALA A 342 -15.93 10.29 6.04
CA ALA A 342 -17.14 9.49 6.11
C ALA A 342 -16.88 8.03 6.57
N GLY A 343 -15.62 7.60 6.67
CA GLY A 343 -15.26 6.24 7.04
C GLY A 343 -15.68 5.21 5.99
N ILE A 344 -15.65 5.57 4.69
CA ILE A 344 -15.91 4.63 3.61
C ILE A 344 -14.70 3.68 3.50
N SER A 345 -14.99 2.38 3.39
CA SER A 345 -13.94 1.35 3.31
C SER A 345 -13.23 1.37 1.94
N PRO A 346 -11.87 1.41 1.89
CA PRO A 346 -11.11 1.38 0.65
C PRO A 346 -10.85 -0.03 0.09
N TYR A 347 -11.28 -1.07 0.81
CA TYR A 347 -10.92 -2.47 0.53
C TYR A 347 -11.79 -3.14 -0.54
N ARG A 348 -12.40 -2.36 -1.43
CA ARG A 348 -13.24 -2.86 -2.52
C ARG A 348 -13.19 -1.94 -3.73
N GLN A 349 -13.35 -2.50 -4.92
CA GLN A 349 -13.64 -1.72 -6.12
C GLN A 349 -15.11 -1.30 -6.10
N MET A 350 -15.40 -0.06 -6.47
CA MET A 350 -16.75 0.51 -6.37
C MET A 350 -17.17 1.17 -7.69
N HIS A 351 -18.48 1.18 -7.94
CA HIS A 351 -19.03 2.12 -8.90
C HIS A 351 -18.98 3.54 -8.34
N PHE A 352 -18.59 4.49 -9.14
CA PHE A 352 -18.43 5.88 -8.72
C PHE A 352 -19.75 6.46 -8.18
N ASN A 353 -20.88 6.13 -8.83
CA ASN A 353 -22.20 6.57 -8.36
C ASN A 353 -22.58 6.00 -6.97
N ASP A 354 -22.16 4.78 -6.67
CA ASP A 354 -22.42 4.19 -5.35
C ASP A 354 -21.59 4.87 -4.27
N PHE A 355 -20.34 5.19 -4.59
CA PHE A 355 -19.47 5.97 -3.70
C PHE A 355 -20.05 7.35 -3.39
N ILE A 356 -20.51 8.09 -4.42
CA ILE A 356 -21.15 9.41 -4.21
C ILE A 356 -22.44 9.29 -3.40
N ARG A 357 -23.24 8.25 -3.63
CA ARG A 357 -24.46 8.02 -2.85
C ARG A 357 -24.14 7.79 -1.37
N GLU A 358 -23.17 6.93 -1.09
CA GLU A 358 -22.73 6.66 0.28
C GLU A 358 -22.17 7.91 0.96
N LEU A 359 -21.42 8.75 0.24
CA LEU A 359 -20.97 10.06 0.74
C LEU A 359 -22.13 10.96 1.13
N LEU A 360 -23.10 11.16 0.22
CA LEU A 360 -24.26 12.02 0.46
C LEU A 360 -25.08 11.55 1.65
N GLU A 361 -25.31 10.26 1.81
CA GLU A 361 -26.02 9.69 2.95
C GLU A 361 -25.30 10.01 4.28
N LYS A 362 -23.98 9.82 4.33
CA LYS A 362 -23.19 10.06 5.54
C LYS A 362 -23.06 11.55 5.87
N PHE A 363 -22.87 12.41 4.87
CA PHE A 363 -22.77 13.85 5.09
C PHE A 363 -24.11 14.48 5.44
N SER A 364 -25.24 14.00 4.89
CA SER A 364 -26.57 14.43 5.28
C SER A 364 -26.88 14.16 6.75
N ALA A 365 -26.27 13.12 7.34
CA ALA A 365 -26.40 12.84 8.77
C ALA A 365 -25.66 13.87 9.65
N PHE A 366 -24.63 14.57 9.14
CA PHE A 366 -23.95 15.64 9.87
C PHE A 366 -24.81 16.91 10.04
N ASP A 367 -25.74 17.16 9.12
CA ASP A 367 -26.60 18.35 9.11
C ASP A 367 -27.88 18.19 9.93
N SER A 368 -28.13 17.02 10.49
CA SER A 368 -29.39 16.67 11.14
C SER A 368 -29.60 17.23 12.58
N ASP A 369 -28.72 18.10 13.10
CA ASP A 369 -28.90 18.75 14.40
C ASP A 369 -29.78 20.02 14.26
N PRO A 370 -31.07 19.96 14.65
CA PRO A 370 -32.01 21.08 14.50
C PRO A 370 -31.65 22.33 15.32
N ASN A 371 -30.67 22.22 16.24
CA ASN A 371 -30.25 23.35 17.07
C ASN A 371 -29.13 24.19 16.43
N LYS A 372 -28.47 23.72 15.35
CA LYS A 372 -27.38 24.42 14.70
C LYS A 372 -27.80 25.55 13.75
N THR A 373 -29.06 25.60 13.31
CA THR A 373 -29.54 26.49 12.23
C THR A 373 -29.97 27.89 12.66
N ARG A 374 -29.90 28.26 13.93
CA ARG A 374 -30.49 29.51 14.44
C ARG A 374 -29.52 30.52 15.07
N THR A 375 -28.24 30.24 15.14
CA THR A 375 -27.27 31.16 15.72
C THR A 375 -26.70 32.10 14.64
N PRO A 376 -26.50 33.41 14.92
CA PRO A 376 -25.84 34.30 13.95
C PRO A 376 -24.52 33.74 13.50
N MET A 377 -24.28 33.67 12.20
CA MET A 377 -23.23 32.95 11.49
C MET A 377 -21.80 33.23 12.04
N LEU A 378 -21.51 34.45 12.43
CA LEU A 378 -20.24 34.85 13.03
C LEU A 378 -20.02 34.33 14.46
N TYR A 379 -21.12 34.19 15.23
CA TYR A 379 -21.03 33.68 16.61
C TYR A 379 -20.73 32.18 16.63
N HIS A 380 -21.25 31.45 15.65
CA HIS A 380 -21.03 30.02 15.48
C HIS A 380 -19.57 29.70 15.12
N ALA A 381 -18.92 30.57 14.34
CA ALA A 381 -17.51 30.44 13.99
C ALA A 381 -16.57 30.53 15.20
N MET A 382 -16.99 31.17 16.29
CA MET A 382 -16.20 31.31 17.53
C MET A 382 -16.34 30.11 18.48
N GLU A 383 -17.40 29.30 18.30
CA GLU A 383 -17.71 28.13 19.14
C GLU A 383 -17.32 26.78 18.48
N MET A 384 -16.83 26.81 17.23
CA MET A 384 -16.45 25.60 16.50
C MET A 384 -15.29 24.88 17.19
N LYS A 385 -15.53 23.62 17.58
CA LYS A 385 -14.58 22.80 18.33
C LYS A 385 -13.91 21.70 17.52
N GLY A 386 -14.30 21.50 16.23
CA GLY A 386 -13.78 20.41 15.43
C GLY A 386 -14.00 20.59 13.93
N LEU A 387 -13.39 19.70 13.15
CA LEU A 387 -13.48 19.70 11.68
C LEU A 387 -14.93 19.60 11.20
N GLN A 388 -15.75 18.76 11.81
CA GLN A 388 -17.14 18.56 11.44
C GLN A 388 -17.98 19.84 11.61
N ASP A 389 -17.80 20.56 12.71
CA ASP A 389 -18.54 21.81 12.96
C ASP A 389 -18.15 22.89 11.94
N MET A 390 -16.85 22.99 11.61
CA MET A 390 -16.37 23.92 10.61
C MET A 390 -16.85 23.58 9.21
N LEU A 391 -16.91 22.29 8.88
CA LEU A 391 -17.40 21.80 7.60
C LEU A 391 -18.88 22.17 7.42
N VAL A 392 -19.74 21.87 8.40
CA VAL A 392 -21.17 22.22 8.39
C VAL A 392 -21.35 23.74 8.30
N PHE A 393 -20.55 24.51 9.04
CA PHE A 393 -20.58 25.98 8.99
C PHE A 393 -20.30 26.51 7.59
N PHE A 394 -19.19 26.10 6.96
CA PHE A 394 -18.86 26.57 5.61
C PHE A 394 -19.85 26.07 4.57
N HIS A 395 -20.33 24.84 4.67
CA HIS A 395 -21.35 24.30 3.77
C HIS A 395 -22.64 25.13 3.83
N SER A 396 -23.16 25.41 5.04
CA SER A 396 -24.35 26.27 5.23
C SER A 396 -24.10 27.69 4.72
N ALA A 397 -22.90 28.24 4.88
CA ALA A 397 -22.55 29.54 4.36
C ALA A 397 -22.54 29.56 2.82
N ILE A 398 -21.88 28.58 2.20
CA ILE A 398 -21.85 28.44 0.73
C ILE A 398 -23.28 28.34 0.16
N GLN A 399 -24.15 27.52 0.78
CA GLN A 399 -25.55 27.40 0.36
C GLN A 399 -26.31 28.70 0.55
N GLY A 400 -26.18 29.34 1.71
CA GLY A 400 -26.94 30.57 2.05
C GLY A 400 -26.60 31.76 1.16
N PHE A 401 -25.37 31.80 0.61
CA PHE A 401 -24.91 32.86 -0.29
C PHE A 401 -24.84 32.41 -1.75
N ASN A 402 -25.42 31.27 -2.11
CA ASN A 402 -25.41 30.72 -3.47
C ASN A 402 -24.01 30.62 -4.08
N GLY A 403 -23.02 30.20 -3.28
CA GLY A 403 -21.62 30.07 -3.70
C GLY A 403 -20.78 31.35 -3.55
N HIS A 404 -21.41 32.53 -3.46
CA HIS A 404 -20.70 33.81 -3.38
C HIS A 404 -20.53 34.28 -1.94
N LEU A 405 -19.54 33.74 -1.23
CA LEU A 405 -19.27 34.15 0.14
C LEU A 405 -18.88 35.64 0.24
N PRO A 406 -19.45 36.41 1.19
CA PRO A 406 -19.04 37.77 1.46
C PRO A 406 -17.55 37.89 1.78
N LYS A 407 -16.94 39.05 1.45
CA LYS A 407 -15.50 39.30 1.68
C LYS A 407 -15.07 39.13 3.15
N GLU A 408 -15.99 39.32 4.07
CA GLU A 408 -15.78 39.16 5.51
C GLU A 408 -15.41 37.72 5.89
N PHE A 409 -15.80 36.73 5.07
CA PHE A 409 -15.41 35.33 5.25
C PHE A 409 -13.98 35.04 4.79
N GLY A 410 -13.29 35.98 4.12
CA GLY A 410 -11.96 35.79 3.58
C GLY A 410 -10.94 35.35 4.63
N ILE A 411 -10.94 35.99 5.80
CA ILE A 411 -10.02 35.67 6.92
C ILE A 411 -10.32 34.25 7.47
N LEU A 412 -11.60 33.88 7.62
CA LEU A 412 -11.98 32.55 8.10
C LEU A 412 -11.62 31.48 7.07
N ARG A 413 -11.85 31.74 5.79
CA ARG A 413 -11.47 30.88 4.69
C ARG A 413 -9.97 30.60 4.65
N GLU A 414 -9.13 31.64 4.76
CA GLU A 414 -7.68 31.51 4.76
C GLU A 414 -7.18 30.75 6.00
N LYS A 415 -7.83 30.93 7.14
CA LYS A 415 -7.46 30.24 8.38
C LYS A 415 -7.88 28.78 8.41
N TYR A 416 -8.98 28.44 7.75
CA TYR A 416 -9.61 27.10 7.77
C TYR A 416 -9.80 26.57 6.36
N LEU A 417 -8.70 26.52 5.58
CA LEU A 417 -8.74 26.08 4.18
C LEU A 417 -9.32 24.67 4.02
N LEU A 418 -8.89 23.71 4.84
CA LEU A 418 -9.34 22.33 4.80
C LEU A 418 -10.86 22.19 4.89
N PRO A 419 -11.55 22.61 5.95
CA PRO A 419 -13.00 22.47 6.01
C PRO A 419 -13.73 23.28 4.94
N TYR A 420 -13.13 24.37 4.44
CA TYR A 420 -13.68 25.15 3.35
C TYR A 420 -13.66 24.37 2.02
N TYR A 421 -12.55 23.71 1.67
CA TYR A 421 -12.47 22.85 0.48
C TYR A 421 -13.43 21.68 0.53
N LEU A 422 -13.53 21.03 1.68
CA LEU A 422 -14.45 19.91 1.88
C LEU A 422 -15.93 20.37 1.81
N ALA A 423 -16.24 21.54 2.33
CA ALA A 423 -17.58 22.13 2.23
C ALA A 423 -17.95 22.45 0.78
N TRP A 424 -17.01 22.92 -0.03
CA TRP A 424 -17.20 23.06 -1.48
C TRP A 424 -17.45 21.72 -2.16
N GLY A 425 -16.68 20.68 -1.82
CA GLY A 425 -16.92 19.33 -2.31
C GLY A 425 -18.34 18.85 -2.01
N TRP A 426 -18.82 19.07 -0.79
CA TRP A 426 -20.19 18.72 -0.38
C TRP A 426 -21.24 19.51 -1.17
N HIS A 427 -21.10 20.83 -1.24
CA HIS A 427 -22.00 21.69 -2.01
C HIS A 427 -22.09 21.29 -3.48
N LEU A 428 -20.96 20.98 -4.11
CA LEU A 428 -20.93 20.54 -5.49
C LEU A 428 -21.61 19.16 -5.67
N MET A 429 -21.40 18.21 -4.77
CA MET A 429 -22.11 16.93 -4.81
C MET A 429 -23.63 17.12 -4.76
N GLU A 430 -24.14 18.01 -3.90
CA GLU A 430 -25.58 18.28 -3.81
C GLU A 430 -26.11 18.94 -5.07
N LYS A 431 -25.41 19.94 -5.63
CA LYS A 431 -25.76 20.56 -6.90
C LYS A 431 -25.81 19.56 -8.06
N PHE A 432 -24.88 18.64 -8.11
CA PHE A 432 -24.79 17.63 -9.17
C PHE A 432 -25.58 16.36 -8.90
N ARG A 433 -26.22 16.23 -7.74
CA ARG A 433 -27.02 15.05 -7.37
C ARG A 433 -28.02 14.64 -8.44
N LEU A 434 -28.66 15.60 -9.12
CA LEU A 434 -29.57 15.35 -10.22
C LEU A 434 -28.87 14.78 -11.47
N PHE A 435 -27.59 15.11 -11.69
CA PHE A 435 -26.80 14.58 -12.81
C PHE A 435 -26.22 13.19 -12.52
N LEU A 436 -26.12 12.80 -11.24
CA LEU A 436 -25.60 11.51 -10.80
C LEU A 436 -26.69 10.42 -10.78
N LEU A 437 -27.95 10.81 -10.83
CA LEU A 437 -29.11 9.90 -10.81
C LEU A 437 -29.64 9.57 -12.22
N ILE A 438 -29.04 10.13 -13.27
CA ILE A 438 -29.32 9.83 -14.67
C ILE A 438 -28.16 9.03 -15.26
#